data_f372ddfb2f7dd23a60a2985d4b0c4c40
#
_entry.id   f372ddfb2f7dd23a60a2985d4b0c4c40
#
_cell.length_a   1.000
_cell.length_b   1.000
_cell.length_c   1.000
_cell.angle_alpha   90.00
_cell.angle_beta   90.00
_cell.angle_gamma   90.00
#
_symmetry.space_group_name_H-M   'P 1'
#
loop_
_entity.id
_entity.type
_entity.pdbx_description
1 polymer ?
#
loop_
_entity_poly.entity_id
_entity_poly.type
_entity_poly.pdbx_seq_one_letter_code
_entity_poly.pdbx_strand_id
1 'polypeptide(L)'
;MKLSYILSTFALAAVLFSCKNEGIENPAVTTAQASYEMPAEGGELSLVFRSNMPWYITVTPGNAKSEVTDIRVVPAAGEASDRDITVTVKADRNEGAKRVAVISIIGTEFAGAVQLTQASVNAPAGPEAGTLSNPYKASALAQAVRGGDIPLGEVYVRGVVSQIDEVSGQYGNGTFWITDDGQESDDAFEIFRGKKFGGESYTYDDQDNPPFKVGDVVTVLGTATIYGNTPEFAAGSTLIAVNGLGGATGEGTEESPYSVAKAMEVTIAAGEDGTSESVYVKGIISEISEISTQYGNATWWISDDGYQPADNKTVLQVYRSYSFGGEKFTDAEALQPGDEVVVLARLVHYKSDTPETASGGRLVSVNGNKE
;
A
#
# COMPACT_ATOMS: atom_id res chain seq x y z
N MET A 1 -2.20 33.59 -12.19
CA MET A 1 -3.59 33.29 -11.75
C MET A 1 -3.49 32.18 -10.70
N LYS A 2 -3.70 32.53 -9.44
CA LYS A 2 -3.60 31.57 -8.32
C LYS A 2 -4.92 30.81 -8.24
N LEU A 3 -4.91 29.50 -8.47
CA LEU A 3 -6.04 28.62 -8.24
C LEU A 3 -6.01 28.21 -6.75
N SER A 4 -6.96 28.74 -5.99
CA SER A 4 -7.16 28.39 -4.60
C SER A 4 -7.91 27.07 -4.55
N TYR A 5 -7.29 26.04 -3.97
CA TYR A 5 -7.98 24.81 -3.61
C TYR A 5 -8.92 25.08 -2.45
N ILE A 6 -10.21 24.92 -2.69
CA ILE A 6 -11.24 24.97 -1.66
C ILE A 6 -11.28 23.57 -1.03
N LEU A 7 -10.66 23.44 0.15
CA LEU A 7 -10.94 22.34 1.06
C LEU A 7 -12.39 22.51 1.52
N SER A 8 -13.29 21.65 1.05
CA SER A 8 -14.65 21.58 1.56
C SER A 8 -14.64 20.85 2.90
N THR A 9 -14.32 21.57 3.96
CA THR A 9 -14.69 21.18 5.31
C THR A 9 -16.20 21.27 5.40
N PHE A 10 -16.89 20.14 5.40
CA PHE A 10 -18.28 20.07 5.84
C PHE A 10 -18.33 20.37 7.33
N ALA A 11 -18.44 21.62 7.69
CA ALA A 11 -18.89 22.01 9.00
C ALA A 11 -20.38 21.69 9.07
N LEU A 12 -20.74 20.60 9.74
CA LEU A 12 -22.12 20.32 10.11
C LEU A 12 -22.54 21.39 11.14
N ALA A 13 -23.08 22.50 10.63
CA ALA A 13 -23.66 23.51 11.49
C ALA A 13 -24.91 22.91 12.15
N ALA A 14 -24.90 22.80 13.47
CA ALA A 14 -26.09 22.52 14.24
C ALA A 14 -27.10 23.64 13.97
N VAL A 15 -28.11 23.39 13.14
CA VAL A 15 -29.22 24.34 12.92
C VAL A 15 -30.17 24.21 14.10
N LEU A 16 -30.11 25.17 15.00
CA LEU A 16 -31.06 25.30 16.09
C LEU A 16 -32.36 25.89 15.54
N PHE A 17 -33.34 25.05 15.24
CA PHE A 17 -34.71 25.51 15.10
C PHE A 17 -35.43 25.30 16.41
N SER A 18 -35.75 26.43 17.10
CA SER A 18 -36.58 26.45 18.31
C SER A 18 -38.05 26.52 17.91
N CYS A 19 -38.77 25.39 18.11
CA CYS A 19 -40.23 25.43 18.29
C CYS A 19 -40.53 25.00 19.71
N LYS A 20 -41.17 25.88 20.51
CA LYS A 20 -41.62 25.58 21.87
C LYS A 20 -42.78 24.58 21.81
N ASN A 21 -42.61 23.38 22.38
CA ASN A 21 -43.69 22.54 22.86
C ASN A 21 -43.60 22.41 24.40
N GLU A 22 -44.74 22.43 25.06
CA GLU A 22 -44.82 22.43 26.53
C GLU A 22 -44.30 21.08 27.08
N GLY A 23 -43.14 21.10 27.72
CA GLY A 23 -42.64 19.95 28.49
C GLY A 23 -41.15 19.78 28.63
N ILE A 24 -40.32 20.19 27.66
CA ILE A 24 -38.87 20.08 27.75
C ILE A 24 -38.23 21.44 27.55
N GLU A 25 -37.62 21.99 28.61
CA GLU A 25 -36.85 23.23 28.50
C GLU A 25 -35.57 22.94 27.68
N ASN A 26 -35.43 23.61 26.53
CA ASN A 26 -34.30 23.49 25.61
C ASN A 26 -33.98 22.04 25.22
N PRO A 27 -34.86 21.37 24.43
CA PRO A 27 -34.58 20.01 23.96
C PRO A 27 -33.27 19.96 23.18
N ALA A 28 -32.39 18.98 23.50
CA ALA A 28 -31.08 18.88 22.91
C ALA A 28 -30.55 17.42 22.85
N VAL A 29 -29.88 17.11 21.76
CA VAL A 29 -28.96 15.99 21.66
C VAL A 29 -27.57 16.55 21.31
N THR A 30 -26.58 16.28 22.14
CA THR A 30 -25.20 16.74 21.91
C THR A 30 -24.24 15.58 21.95
N THR A 31 -23.34 15.51 20.98
CA THR A 31 -22.31 14.48 20.87
C THR A 31 -20.97 15.01 21.39
N ALA A 32 -20.20 14.17 22.08
CA ALA A 32 -18.89 14.54 22.60
C ALA A 32 -17.86 14.74 21.48
N GLN A 33 -18.02 14.02 20.36
CA GLN A 33 -17.16 14.09 19.17
C GLN A 33 -18.03 14.05 17.92
N ALA A 34 -17.54 14.66 16.83
CA ALA A 34 -18.21 14.65 15.53
C ALA A 34 -17.86 13.41 14.69
N SER A 35 -16.73 12.77 14.98
CA SER A 35 -16.26 11.61 14.23
C SER A 35 -15.52 10.62 15.12
N TYR A 36 -15.58 9.36 14.71
CA TYR A 36 -14.89 8.22 15.32
C TYR A 36 -14.20 7.39 14.25
N GLU A 37 -13.10 6.73 14.64
CA GLU A 37 -12.42 5.77 13.79
C GLU A 37 -12.52 4.38 14.41
N MET A 38 -12.93 3.41 13.61
CA MET A 38 -12.96 1.99 13.95
C MET A 38 -11.74 1.31 13.32
N PRO A 39 -10.98 0.48 14.05
CA PRO A 39 -9.93 -0.33 13.46
C PRO A 39 -10.45 -1.17 12.29
N ALA A 40 -9.60 -1.39 11.28
CA ALA A 40 -9.96 -2.23 10.12
C ALA A 40 -10.37 -3.64 10.52
N GLU A 41 -9.75 -4.19 11.57
CA GLU A 41 -10.06 -5.49 12.16
C GLU A 41 -11.42 -5.54 12.86
N GLY A 42 -12.13 -4.41 12.94
CA GLY A 42 -13.36 -4.29 13.69
C GLY A 42 -13.13 -4.13 15.20
N GLY A 43 -14.16 -4.38 15.98
CA GLY A 43 -14.10 -4.30 17.43
C GLY A 43 -15.23 -3.46 18.02
N GLU A 44 -14.95 -2.85 19.15
CA GLU A 44 -15.92 -2.06 19.92
C GLU A 44 -15.31 -0.69 20.25
N LEU A 45 -16.14 0.35 20.18
CA LEU A 45 -15.81 1.70 20.67
C LEU A 45 -16.96 2.29 21.47
N SER A 46 -16.66 3.23 22.35
CA SER A 46 -17.64 3.96 23.15
C SER A 46 -18.02 5.26 22.45
N LEU A 47 -19.31 5.43 22.18
CA LEU A 47 -19.89 6.70 21.72
C LEU A 47 -20.57 7.36 22.90
N VAL A 48 -20.19 8.61 23.18
CA VAL A 48 -20.70 9.39 24.31
C VAL A 48 -21.49 10.57 23.79
N PHE A 49 -22.70 10.76 24.34
CA PHE A 49 -23.58 11.87 24.03
C PHE A 49 -24.45 12.25 25.24
N ARG A 50 -25.20 13.35 25.13
CA ARG A 50 -26.24 13.75 26.07
C ARG A 50 -27.56 13.92 25.35
N SER A 51 -28.63 13.50 26.00
CA SER A 51 -29.99 13.73 25.52
C SER A 51 -30.92 13.98 26.72
N ASN A 52 -31.60 15.14 26.74
CA ASN A 52 -32.60 15.46 27.72
C ASN A 52 -34.03 15.00 27.32
N MET A 53 -34.11 14.11 26.33
CA MET A 53 -35.34 13.48 25.87
C MET A 53 -35.09 12.01 25.56
N PRO A 54 -36.13 11.15 25.49
CA PRO A 54 -35.98 9.78 24.97
C PRO A 54 -35.36 9.79 23.61
N TRP A 55 -34.48 8.83 23.34
CA TRP A 55 -33.66 8.76 22.12
C TRP A 55 -33.60 7.35 21.54
N TYR A 56 -33.33 7.28 20.24
CA TYR A 56 -32.95 6.06 19.55
C TYR A 56 -31.86 6.33 18.53
N ILE A 57 -31.13 5.29 18.14
CA ILE A 57 -29.99 5.40 17.22
C ILE A 57 -30.29 4.63 15.93
N THR A 58 -29.91 5.26 14.80
CA THR A 58 -29.91 4.63 13.50
C THR A 58 -28.49 4.69 12.92
N VAL A 59 -28.12 3.65 12.14
CA VAL A 59 -26.87 3.60 11.39
C VAL A 59 -27.21 3.55 9.92
N THR A 60 -26.66 4.49 9.16
CA THR A 60 -26.88 4.60 7.72
C THR A 60 -25.56 4.75 6.97
N PRO A 61 -25.46 4.33 5.69
CA PRO A 61 -24.28 4.59 4.88
C PRO A 61 -23.97 6.09 4.80
N GLY A 62 -22.71 6.48 5.01
CA GLY A 62 -22.23 7.85 4.84
C GLY A 62 -22.06 8.25 3.37
N ASN A 63 -21.99 7.26 2.48
CA ASN A 63 -22.02 7.41 1.02
C ASN A 63 -22.75 6.22 0.40
N ALA A 64 -23.10 6.32 -0.90
CA ALA A 64 -23.93 5.33 -1.61
C ALA A 64 -23.27 3.94 -1.76
N LYS A 65 -21.98 3.83 -1.45
CA LYS A 65 -21.17 2.61 -1.65
C LYS A 65 -20.73 1.94 -0.33
N SER A 66 -21.01 2.57 0.81
CA SER A 66 -20.64 2.00 2.13
C SER A 66 -21.66 0.97 2.58
N GLU A 67 -21.23 -0.26 2.81
CA GLU A 67 -22.02 -1.29 3.48
C GLU A 67 -21.82 -1.17 5.00
N VAL A 68 -22.92 -1.02 5.76
CA VAL A 68 -22.90 -0.76 7.20
C VAL A 68 -23.82 -1.69 7.99
N THR A 69 -24.30 -2.79 7.38
CA THR A 69 -25.29 -3.70 7.96
C THR A 69 -24.80 -4.48 9.18
N ASP A 70 -23.48 -4.63 9.32
CA ASP A 70 -22.80 -5.25 10.46
C ASP A 70 -22.45 -4.26 11.57
N ILE A 71 -22.61 -2.94 11.33
CA ILE A 71 -22.36 -1.92 12.36
C ILE A 71 -23.57 -1.83 13.27
N ARG A 72 -23.38 -2.09 14.56
CA ARG A 72 -24.44 -2.17 15.57
C ARG A 72 -24.12 -1.25 16.73
N VAL A 73 -25.17 -0.66 17.33
CA VAL A 73 -25.04 0.19 18.52
C VAL A 73 -25.87 -0.43 19.64
N VAL A 74 -25.29 -0.51 20.83
CA VAL A 74 -25.94 -1.14 22.01
C VAL A 74 -25.69 -0.30 23.25
N PRO A 75 -26.75 0.16 23.96
CA PRO A 75 -28.17 0.09 23.58
C PRO A 75 -28.48 1.01 22.39
N ALA A 76 -29.46 0.67 21.57
CA ALA A 76 -29.90 1.46 20.42
C ALA A 76 -31.02 2.46 20.74
N ALA A 77 -31.50 2.50 21.98
CA ALA A 77 -32.51 3.45 22.46
C ALA A 77 -32.43 3.59 23.98
N GLY A 78 -32.95 4.68 24.51
CA GLY A 78 -32.97 4.93 25.95
C GLY A 78 -33.80 6.17 26.34
N GLU A 79 -33.84 6.42 27.63
CA GLU A 79 -34.55 7.54 28.22
C GLU A 79 -33.67 8.79 28.33
N ALA A 80 -34.30 9.93 28.63
CA ALA A 80 -33.64 11.18 28.94
C ALA A 80 -32.64 11.03 30.11
N SER A 81 -31.49 11.74 30.02
CA SER A 81 -30.48 11.77 31.08
C SER A 81 -29.86 13.14 31.19
N ASP A 82 -29.65 13.61 32.43
CA ASP A 82 -28.86 14.82 32.75
C ASP A 82 -27.34 14.54 32.76
N ARG A 83 -26.94 13.27 32.56
CA ARG A 83 -25.56 12.82 32.54
C ARG A 83 -25.19 12.34 31.16
N ASP A 84 -23.87 12.10 30.96
CA ASP A 84 -23.35 11.47 29.75
C ASP A 84 -23.95 10.07 29.59
N ILE A 85 -24.45 9.81 28.42
CA ILE A 85 -24.96 8.52 27.96
C ILE A 85 -23.84 7.90 27.14
N THR A 86 -23.48 6.65 27.47
CA THR A 86 -22.46 5.90 26.73
C THR A 86 -23.14 4.69 26.08
N VAL A 87 -22.93 4.53 24.78
CA VAL A 87 -23.33 3.35 24.03
C VAL A 87 -22.11 2.71 23.38
N THR A 88 -22.18 1.41 23.16
CA THR A 88 -21.11 0.66 22.49
C THR A 88 -21.45 0.54 21.01
N VAL A 89 -20.55 1.00 20.15
CA VAL A 89 -20.59 0.77 18.70
C VAL A 89 -19.71 -0.44 18.41
N LYS A 90 -20.26 -1.43 17.70
CA LYS A 90 -19.56 -2.64 17.27
C LYS A 90 -19.55 -2.70 15.75
N ALA A 91 -18.44 -3.09 15.18
CA ALA A 91 -18.31 -3.40 13.76
C ALA A 91 -17.45 -4.64 13.56
N ASP A 92 -17.79 -5.44 12.56
CA ASP A 92 -16.98 -6.58 12.14
C ASP A 92 -15.74 -6.12 11.36
N ARG A 93 -14.80 -7.02 11.11
CA ARG A 93 -13.64 -6.83 10.25
C ARG A 93 -14.11 -6.34 8.87
N ASN A 94 -13.49 -5.26 8.37
CA ASN A 94 -13.81 -4.71 7.06
C ASN A 94 -12.83 -5.24 6.00
N GLU A 95 -13.26 -6.22 5.24
CA GLU A 95 -12.51 -6.78 4.10
C GLU A 95 -12.79 -6.03 2.77
N GLY A 96 -13.83 -5.18 2.76
CA GLY A 96 -14.18 -4.33 1.63
C GLY A 96 -13.39 -3.03 1.57
N ALA A 97 -13.83 -2.08 0.76
CA ALA A 97 -13.25 -0.74 0.70
C ALA A 97 -13.41 0.01 2.05
N LYS A 98 -12.63 1.08 2.24
CA LYS A 98 -12.85 2.02 3.34
C LYS A 98 -14.32 2.45 3.37
N ARG A 99 -14.97 2.34 4.53
CA ARG A 99 -16.38 2.64 4.68
C ARG A 99 -16.65 3.74 5.69
N VAL A 100 -17.73 4.43 5.46
CA VAL A 100 -18.21 5.51 6.31
C VAL A 100 -19.66 5.25 6.70
N ALA A 101 -19.92 5.27 8.00
CA ALA A 101 -21.28 5.21 8.56
C ALA A 101 -21.65 6.54 9.19
N VAL A 102 -22.92 6.90 9.12
CA VAL A 102 -23.51 7.99 9.90
C VAL A 102 -24.35 7.34 10.99
N ILE A 103 -23.96 7.60 12.25
CA ILE A 103 -24.68 7.17 13.44
C ILE A 103 -25.50 8.37 13.91
N SER A 104 -26.81 8.30 13.72
CA SER A 104 -27.73 9.37 14.09
C SER A 104 -28.40 9.03 15.42
N ILE A 105 -28.29 9.95 16.40
CA ILE A 105 -28.99 9.92 17.68
C ILE A 105 -30.23 10.81 17.52
N ILE A 106 -31.41 10.20 17.54
CA ILE A 106 -32.66 10.85 17.22
C ILE A 106 -33.50 10.95 18.51
N GLY A 107 -33.78 12.17 18.93
CA GLY A 107 -34.77 12.47 19.93
C GLY A 107 -36.12 12.87 19.31
N THR A 108 -37.11 13.19 20.10
CA THR A 108 -38.46 13.57 19.62
C THR A 108 -38.48 14.87 18.78
N GLU A 109 -37.55 15.80 19.05
CA GLU A 109 -37.51 17.12 18.41
C GLU A 109 -36.15 17.48 17.82
N PHE A 110 -35.08 16.77 18.22
CA PHE A 110 -33.71 17.04 17.80
C PHE A 110 -32.97 15.75 17.44
N ALA A 111 -32.01 15.89 16.55
CA ALA A 111 -31.10 14.83 16.20
C ALA A 111 -29.66 15.33 16.26
N GLY A 112 -28.75 14.47 16.75
CA GLY A 112 -27.31 14.59 16.59
C GLY A 112 -26.81 13.51 15.69
N ALA A 113 -25.69 13.73 15.01
CA ALA A 113 -25.05 12.70 14.20
C ALA A 113 -23.55 12.70 14.41
N VAL A 114 -22.96 11.52 14.33
CA VAL A 114 -21.51 11.33 14.30
C VAL A 114 -21.13 10.47 13.10
N GLN A 115 -19.96 10.71 12.56
CA GLN A 115 -19.40 9.93 11.48
C GLN A 115 -18.50 8.84 12.05
N LEU A 116 -18.70 7.59 11.63
CA LEU A 116 -17.80 6.49 11.90
C LEU A 116 -17.08 6.11 10.62
N THR A 117 -15.74 6.14 10.64
CA THR A 117 -14.91 5.68 9.52
C THR A 117 -14.22 4.39 9.91
N GLN A 118 -14.21 3.41 9.00
CA GLN A 118 -13.45 2.19 9.16
C GLN A 118 -12.63 1.91 7.90
N ALA A 119 -11.30 1.79 8.08
CA ALA A 119 -10.40 1.41 7.00
C ALA A 119 -10.65 -0.04 6.56
N SER A 120 -10.13 -0.42 5.39
CA SER A 120 -10.07 -1.82 4.94
C SER A 120 -8.87 -2.52 5.57
N VAL A 121 -8.98 -3.80 5.92
CA VAL A 121 -7.82 -4.64 6.28
C VAL A 121 -6.91 -4.91 5.08
N ASN A 122 -7.46 -4.78 3.86
CA ASN A 122 -6.74 -4.91 2.62
C ASN A 122 -6.14 -3.59 2.13
N ALA A 123 -6.45 -2.46 2.81
CA ALA A 123 -5.79 -1.20 2.51
C ALA A 123 -4.30 -1.30 2.91
N PRO A 124 -3.38 -0.78 2.10
CA PRO A 124 -1.98 -0.69 2.50
C PRO A 124 -1.86 0.07 3.82
N ALA A 125 -1.13 -0.48 4.76
CA ALA A 125 -0.92 0.15 6.07
C ALA A 125 0.04 1.35 5.93
N GLY A 126 -0.35 2.50 6.47
CA GLY A 126 0.54 3.64 6.66
C GLY A 126 0.40 4.77 5.63
N PRO A 127 1.04 5.92 5.89
CA PRO A 127 0.94 7.13 5.07
C PRO A 127 1.62 7.04 3.70
N GLU A 128 2.33 5.95 3.41
CA GLU A 128 3.09 5.72 2.17
C GLU A 128 2.46 4.66 1.26
N ALA A 129 1.17 4.39 1.42
CA ALA A 129 0.44 3.46 0.57
C ALA A 129 0.53 3.86 -0.92
N GLY A 130 0.88 2.89 -1.77
CA GLY A 130 1.08 3.13 -3.20
C GLY A 130 2.46 3.66 -3.57
N THR A 131 3.44 3.62 -2.64
CA THR A 131 4.86 3.82 -2.95
C THR A 131 5.50 2.51 -3.42
N LEU A 132 6.70 2.59 -4.00
CA LEU A 132 7.41 1.40 -4.45
C LEU A 132 7.72 0.43 -3.31
N SER A 133 8.11 0.95 -2.14
CA SER A 133 8.37 0.15 -0.93
C SER A 133 7.10 -0.38 -0.25
N ASN A 134 5.94 0.23 -0.53
CA ASN A 134 4.64 -0.18 0.00
C ASN A 134 3.55 -0.06 -1.07
N PRO A 135 3.59 -0.90 -2.14
CA PRO A 135 2.62 -0.84 -3.24
C PRO A 135 1.24 -1.30 -2.77
N TYR A 136 0.20 -0.80 -3.43
CA TYR A 136 -1.14 -1.36 -3.25
C TYR A 136 -1.17 -2.84 -3.64
N LYS A 137 -1.94 -3.64 -2.92
CA LYS A 137 -2.39 -4.94 -3.42
C LYS A 137 -3.41 -4.72 -4.55
N ALA A 138 -3.50 -5.65 -5.49
CA ALA A 138 -4.44 -5.57 -6.62
C ALA A 138 -5.88 -5.40 -6.14
N SER A 139 -6.33 -6.24 -5.21
CA SER A 139 -7.68 -6.18 -4.64
C SER A 139 -7.96 -4.87 -3.91
N ALA A 140 -6.99 -4.37 -3.14
CA ALA A 140 -7.12 -3.14 -2.37
C ALA A 140 -7.30 -1.92 -3.29
N LEU A 141 -6.50 -1.83 -4.36
CA LEU A 141 -6.62 -0.75 -5.34
C LEU A 141 -7.93 -0.87 -6.12
N ALA A 142 -8.32 -2.08 -6.55
CA ALA A 142 -9.59 -2.33 -7.23
C ALA A 142 -10.79 -1.87 -6.39
N GLN A 143 -10.81 -2.22 -5.10
CA GLN A 143 -11.86 -1.82 -4.17
C GLN A 143 -11.87 -0.31 -3.93
N ALA A 144 -10.71 0.32 -3.72
CA ALA A 144 -10.60 1.76 -3.54
C ALA A 144 -11.15 2.52 -4.74
N VAL A 145 -10.76 2.12 -5.96
CA VAL A 145 -11.25 2.72 -7.22
C VAL A 145 -12.76 2.55 -7.38
N ARG A 146 -13.30 1.35 -7.16
CA ARG A 146 -14.76 1.10 -7.20
C ARG A 146 -15.49 1.87 -6.11
N GLY A 147 -14.88 2.05 -4.94
CA GLY A 147 -15.40 2.83 -3.81
C GLY A 147 -15.44 4.34 -4.09
N GLY A 148 -14.72 4.82 -5.11
CA GLY A 148 -14.57 6.24 -5.42
C GLY A 148 -13.41 6.91 -4.66
N ASP A 149 -12.62 6.14 -3.88
CA ASP A 149 -11.38 6.58 -3.22
C ASP A 149 -10.19 6.40 -4.19
N ILE A 150 -10.27 7.02 -5.37
CA ILE A 150 -9.22 6.93 -6.38
C ILE A 150 -7.99 7.72 -5.91
N PRO A 151 -6.81 7.09 -5.79
CA PRO A 151 -5.59 7.79 -5.43
C PRO A 151 -5.27 8.93 -6.40
N LEU A 152 -4.71 10.02 -5.86
CA LEU A 152 -4.28 11.16 -6.68
C LEU A 152 -2.87 10.91 -7.24
N GLY A 153 -2.70 11.07 -8.56
CA GLY A 153 -1.42 10.88 -9.23
C GLY A 153 -1.09 9.42 -9.52
N GLU A 154 0.18 9.14 -9.75
CA GLU A 154 0.65 7.79 -10.00
C GLU A 154 0.89 7.04 -8.70
N VAL A 155 0.51 5.77 -8.67
CA VAL A 155 0.71 4.86 -7.54
C VAL A 155 1.26 3.53 -8.01
N TYR A 156 1.97 2.84 -7.12
CA TYR A 156 2.43 1.48 -7.37
C TYR A 156 1.35 0.49 -6.93
N VAL A 157 1.13 -0.52 -7.78
CA VAL A 157 0.33 -1.72 -7.45
C VAL A 157 1.20 -2.96 -7.63
N ARG A 158 1.03 -3.94 -6.75
CA ARG A 158 1.65 -5.26 -6.88
C ARG A 158 0.56 -6.33 -6.86
N GLY A 159 0.67 -7.28 -7.78
CA GLY A 159 -0.23 -8.42 -7.85
C GLY A 159 0.36 -9.54 -8.68
N VAL A 160 -0.33 -10.66 -8.70
CA VAL A 160 0.00 -11.83 -9.51
C VAL A 160 -0.78 -11.74 -10.81
N VAL A 161 -0.12 -11.91 -11.95
CA VAL A 161 -0.76 -11.92 -13.27
C VAL A 161 -1.75 -13.08 -13.34
N SER A 162 -3.03 -12.80 -13.44
CA SER A 162 -4.10 -13.80 -13.56
C SER A 162 -4.50 -14.07 -15.01
N GLN A 163 -4.40 -13.06 -15.89
CA GLN A 163 -4.76 -13.14 -17.29
C GLN A 163 -3.92 -12.17 -18.12
N ILE A 164 -3.61 -12.54 -19.35
CA ILE A 164 -2.99 -11.65 -20.36
C ILE A 164 -3.94 -11.59 -21.54
N ASP A 165 -4.47 -10.39 -21.82
CA ASP A 165 -5.37 -10.18 -22.96
C ASP A 165 -4.58 -9.93 -24.23
N GLU A 166 -3.55 -9.06 -24.17
CA GLU A 166 -2.72 -8.71 -25.33
C GLU A 166 -1.35 -8.20 -24.88
N VAL A 167 -0.31 -8.58 -25.58
CA VAL A 167 0.97 -7.87 -25.65
C VAL A 167 1.20 -7.57 -27.12
N SER A 168 1.22 -6.30 -27.49
CA SER A 168 1.20 -5.86 -28.89
C SER A 168 2.50 -5.15 -29.28
N GLY A 169 3.28 -5.77 -30.16
CA GLY A 169 4.42 -5.12 -30.81
C GLY A 169 3.98 -4.00 -31.78
N GLN A 170 2.78 -4.12 -32.36
CA GLN A 170 2.24 -3.11 -33.28
C GLN A 170 1.88 -1.80 -32.55
N TYR A 171 1.23 -1.90 -31.39
CA TYR A 171 0.80 -0.73 -30.59
C TYR A 171 1.79 -0.38 -29.48
N GLY A 172 2.76 -1.26 -29.23
CA GLY A 172 3.81 -1.06 -28.24
C GLY A 172 3.28 -1.00 -26.80
N ASN A 173 2.22 -1.74 -26.50
CA ASN A 173 1.60 -1.79 -25.18
C ASN A 173 1.11 -3.19 -24.83
N GLY A 174 0.78 -3.42 -23.56
CA GLY A 174 0.20 -4.68 -23.07
C GLY A 174 -1.01 -4.43 -22.19
N THR A 175 -2.00 -5.32 -22.30
CA THR A 175 -3.19 -5.34 -21.43
C THR A 175 -3.26 -6.68 -20.73
N PHE A 176 -3.33 -6.65 -19.40
CA PHE A 176 -3.37 -7.85 -18.57
C PHE A 176 -4.01 -7.56 -17.21
N TRP A 177 -4.39 -8.61 -16.50
CA TRP A 177 -5.07 -8.53 -15.21
C TRP A 177 -4.18 -9.06 -14.10
N ILE A 178 -4.28 -8.43 -12.94
CA ILE A 178 -3.60 -8.84 -11.73
C ILE A 178 -4.58 -9.03 -10.58
N THR A 179 -4.29 -9.99 -9.74
CA THR A 179 -4.99 -10.29 -8.49
C THR A 179 -3.98 -10.52 -7.37
N ASP A 180 -4.45 -10.71 -6.15
CA ASP A 180 -3.53 -10.94 -5.02
C ASP A 180 -2.90 -12.35 -5.04
N ASP A 181 -3.53 -13.33 -5.69
CA ASP A 181 -3.14 -14.75 -5.68
C ASP A 181 -3.02 -15.40 -7.06
N GLY A 182 -3.25 -14.65 -8.13
CA GLY A 182 -3.20 -15.14 -9.51
C GLY A 182 -4.45 -15.89 -9.97
N GLN A 183 -5.48 -15.99 -9.14
CA GLN A 183 -6.76 -16.57 -9.55
C GLN A 183 -7.68 -15.48 -10.11
N GLU A 184 -8.45 -15.81 -11.14
CA GLU A 184 -9.49 -14.89 -11.65
C GLU A 184 -10.48 -14.55 -10.53
N SER A 185 -10.76 -13.27 -10.33
CA SER A 185 -11.66 -12.80 -9.30
C SER A 185 -12.34 -11.49 -9.68
N ASP A 186 -13.48 -11.20 -9.05
CA ASP A 186 -14.17 -9.92 -9.21
C ASP A 186 -13.34 -8.72 -8.69
N ASP A 187 -12.32 -8.97 -7.85
CA ASP A 187 -11.40 -7.97 -7.32
C ASP A 187 -10.13 -7.79 -8.16
N ALA A 188 -10.10 -8.35 -9.36
CA ALA A 188 -9.00 -8.13 -10.29
C ALA A 188 -8.87 -6.65 -10.68
N PHE A 189 -7.63 -6.24 -10.91
CA PHE A 189 -7.25 -4.90 -11.37
C PHE A 189 -6.64 -5.00 -12.77
N GLU A 190 -7.12 -4.18 -13.72
CA GLU A 190 -6.64 -4.20 -15.09
C GLU A 190 -5.43 -3.25 -15.26
N ILE A 191 -4.40 -3.75 -15.92
CA ILE A 191 -3.31 -2.94 -16.46
C ILE A 191 -3.61 -2.70 -17.93
N PHE A 192 -4.31 -1.58 -18.21
CA PHE A 192 -4.77 -1.24 -19.56
C PHE A 192 -3.67 -0.54 -20.35
N ARG A 193 -3.25 -1.15 -21.46
CA ARG A 193 -2.26 -0.60 -22.40
C ARG A 193 -1.00 -0.06 -21.72
N GLY A 194 -0.47 -0.84 -20.78
CA GLY A 194 0.77 -0.54 -20.07
C GLY A 194 2.01 -0.63 -20.97
N LYS A 195 3.10 -0.05 -20.51
CA LYS A 195 4.44 -0.07 -21.10
C LYS A 195 5.33 -1.03 -20.34
N LYS A 196 6.44 -1.47 -20.95
CA LYS A 196 7.41 -2.29 -20.25
C LYS A 196 8.38 -1.44 -19.41
N PHE A 197 9.43 -2.05 -18.90
CA PHE A 197 10.45 -1.40 -18.05
C PHE A 197 10.91 -0.06 -18.63
N GLY A 198 11.05 0.97 -17.76
CA GLY A 198 11.49 2.29 -18.15
C GLY A 198 10.51 3.07 -19.06
N GLY A 199 9.27 2.61 -19.21
CA GLY A 199 8.27 3.24 -20.08
C GLY A 199 8.46 2.90 -21.56
N GLU A 200 9.32 1.94 -21.88
CA GLU A 200 9.56 1.50 -23.25
C GLU A 200 8.35 0.80 -23.86
N SER A 201 8.24 0.87 -25.18
CA SER A 201 7.20 0.15 -25.91
C SER A 201 7.54 -1.33 -26.03
N TYR A 202 6.52 -2.18 -25.97
CA TYR A 202 6.66 -3.59 -26.34
C TYR A 202 6.99 -3.69 -27.83
N THR A 203 7.82 -4.68 -28.19
CA THR A 203 8.23 -5.00 -29.55
C THR A 203 7.49 -6.23 -30.07
N TYR A 204 7.69 -6.58 -31.35
CA TYR A 204 7.16 -7.83 -31.87
C TYR A 204 7.81 -9.06 -31.20
N ASP A 205 9.06 -8.95 -30.75
CA ASP A 205 9.73 -9.99 -29.99
C ASP A 205 9.09 -10.19 -28.62
N ASP A 206 8.75 -9.08 -27.93
CA ASP A 206 8.02 -9.10 -26.67
C ASP A 206 6.58 -9.65 -26.85
N GLN A 207 5.96 -9.51 -28.03
CA GLN A 207 4.65 -10.08 -28.30
C GLN A 207 4.70 -11.61 -28.29
N ASP A 208 5.76 -12.21 -28.85
CA ASP A 208 5.97 -13.65 -28.88
C ASP A 208 6.55 -14.17 -27.56
N ASN A 209 7.35 -13.34 -26.87
CA ASN A 209 8.04 -13.65 -25.61
C ASN A 209 7.87 -12.52 -24.59
N PRO A 210 6.68 -12.37 -23.98
CA PRO A 210 6.46 -11.32 -23.00
C PRO A 210 7.44 -11.41 -21.82
N PRO A 211 7.84 -10.27 -21.22
CA PRO A 211 8.72 -10.26 -20.05
C PRO A 211 8.05 -10.82 -18.80
N PHE A 212 6.77 -11.17 -18.85
CA PHE A 212 5.98 -11.77 -17.78
C PHE A 212 5.00 -12.81 -18.35
N LYS A 213 4.51 -13.68 -17.49
CA LYS A 213 3.50 -14.70 -17.80
C LYS A 213 2.47 -14.79 -16.67
N VAL A 214 1.37 -15.48 -16.91
CA VAL A 214 0.39 -15.83 -15.85
C VAL A 214 1.10 -16.56 -14.71
N GLY A 215 0.85 -16.12 -13.48
CA GLY A 215 1.47 -16.60 -12.26
C GLY A 215 2.68 -15.79 -11.80
N ASP A 216 3.23 -14.89 -12.61
CA ASP A 216 4.30 -14.00 -12.17
C ASP A 216 3.77 -12.87 -11.29
N VAL A 217 4.53 -12.49 -10.27
CA VAL A 217 4.28 -11.29 -9.47
C VAL A 217 4.82 -10.07 -10.22
N VAL A 218 3.96 -9.08 -10.45
CA VAL A 218 4.35 -7.83 -11.11
C VAL A 218 4.11 -6.64 -10.22
N THR A 219 5.00 -5.65 -10.30
CA THR A 219 4.81 -4.31 -9.75
C THR A 219 4.70 -3.32 -10.89
N VAL A 220 3.63 -2.51 -10.90
CA VAL A 220 3.31 -1.56 -11.96
C VAL A 220 3.07 -0.18 -11.36
N LEU A 221 3.59 0.87 -12.00
CA LEU A 221 3.33 2.27 -11.69
C LEU A 221 2.32 2.85 -12.67
N GLY A 222 1.28 3.50 -12.18
CA GLY A 222 0.29 4.12 -13.06
C GLY A 222 -0.72 4.99 -12.33
N THR A 223 -1.57 5.64 -13.12
CA THR A 223 -2.69 6.44 -12.61
C THR A 223 -3.95 5.58 -12.58
N ALA A 224 -4.48 5.35 -11.38
CA ALA A 224 -5.68 4.54 -11.19
C ALA A 224 -6.93 5.29 -11.69
N THR A 225 -7.81 4.56 -12.33
CA THR A 225 -9.08 5.08 -12.87
C THR A 225 -10.13 3.96 -12.89
N ILE A 226 -11.34 4.30 -13.32
CA ILE A 226 -12.42 3.34 -13.56
C ILE A 226 -12.99 3.56 -14.97
N TYR A 227 -13.03 2.51 -15.78
CA TYR A 227 -13.69 2.52 -17.07
C TYR A 227 -14.95 1.65 -17.01
N GLY A 228 -16.11 2.30 -17.10
CA GLY A 228 -17.38 1.59 -16.83
C GLY A 228 -17.44 1.08 -15.39
N ASN A 229 -17.27 -0.22 -15.19
CA ASN A 229 -17.18 -0.88 -13.87
C ASN A 229 -15.81 -1.52 -13.62
N THR A 230 -14.87 -1.36 -14.53
CA THR A 230 -13.54 -1.97 -14.47
C THR A 230 -12.58 -1.01 -13.76
N PRO A 231 -11.99 -1.40 -12.61
CA PRO A 231 -10.89 -0.68 -12.00
C PRO A 231 -9.62 -0.98 -12.80
N GLU A 232 -8.95 0.07 -13.26
CA GLU A 232 -7.79 -0.09 -14.13
C GLU A 232 -6.74 1.01 -13.89
N PHE A 233 -5.54 0.79 -14.39
CA PHE A 233 -4.66 1.91 -14.71
C PHE A 233 -5.01 2.48 -16.07
N ALA A 234 -5.04 3.81 -16.16
CA ALA A 234 -5.07 4.51 -17.43
C ALA A 234 -3.91 4.07 -18.34
N ALA A 235 -4.12 4.13 -19.65
CA ALA A 235 -3.08 3.75 -20.63
C ALA A 235 -1.76 4.48 -20.38
N GLY A 236 -0.65 3.76 -20.50
CA GLY A 236 0.70 4.29 -20.34
C GLY A 236 1.33 4.01 -18.96
N SER A 237 0.68 3.23 -18.11
CA SER A 237 1.33 2.68 -16.89
C SER A 237 2.61 1.93 -17.23
N THR A 238 3.54 1.85 -16.29
CA THR A 238 4.89 1.30 -16.52
C THR A 238 5.12 0.06 -15.66
N LEU A 239 5.51 -1.04 -16.28
CA LEU A 239 6.00 -2.23 -15.58
C LEU A 239 7.31 -1.88 -14.86
N ILE A 240 7.36 -2.10 -13.56
CA ILE A 240 8.51 -1.77 -12.71
C ILE A 240 9.35 -3.02 -12.45
N ALA A 241 8.70 -4.11 -12.04
CA ALA A 241 9.39 -5.37 -11.74
C ALA A 241 8.51 -6.57 -12.08
N VAL A 242 9.17 -7.68 -12.37
CA VAL A 242 8.58 -9.03 -12.50
C VAL A 242 9.34 -9.95 -11.53
N ASN A 243 8.62 -10.55 -10.59
CA ASN A 243 9.18 -11.39 -9.54
C ASN A 243 10.34 -10.73 -8.77
N GLY A 244 10.27 -9.41 -8.56
CA GLY A 244 11.29 -8.64 -7.85
C GLY A 244 12.39 -8.03 -8.71
N LEU A 245 12.50 -8.41 -9.99
CA LEU A 245 13.50 -7.88 -10.91
C LEU A 245 12.89 -6.87 -11.88
N GLY A 246 13.48 -5.70 -11.92
CA GLY A 246 13.19 -4.62 -12.86
C GLY A 246 14.00 -4.73 -14.16
N GLY A 247 14.11 -3.60 -14.86
CA GLY A 247 15.04 -3.48 -15.98
C GLY A 247 16.49 -3.53 -15.50
N ALA A 248 17.33 -4.32 -16.20
CA ALA A 248 18.75 -4.38 -15.90
C ALA A 248 19.46 -3.09 -16.32
N THR A 249 19.76 -2.21 -15.38
CA THR A 249 20.29 -0.86 -15.59
C THR A 249 21.48 -0.55 -14.68
N GLY A 250 22.17 0.55 -14.98
CA GLY A 250 23.30 1.05 -14.22
C GLY A 250 24.65 0.57 -14.74
N GLU A 251 25.71 1.23 -14.26
CA GLU A 251 27.11 0.98 -14.64
C GLU A 251 27.97 0.45 -13.46
N GLY A 252 27.37 0.30 -12.27
CA GLY A 252 28.03 -0.16 -11.05
C GLY A 252 28.93 0.90 -10.41
N THR A 253 28.75 2.17 -10.79
CA THR A 253 29.41 3.33 -10.18
C THR A 253 28.53 3.97 -9.10
N GLU A 254 29.06 4.89 -8.30
CA GLU A 254 28.26 5.61 -7.31
C GLU A 254 27.15 6.45 -7.93
N GLU A 255 27.46 7.08 -9.08
CA GLU A 255 26.52 7.92 -9.84
C GLU A 255 25.48 7.09 -10.59
N SER A 256 25.82 5.85 -10.94
CA SER A 256 24.97 4.92 -11.72
C SER A 256 25.08 3.51 -11.15
N PRO A 257 24.53 3.25 -9.93
CA PRO A 257 24.57 1.93 -9.33
C PRO A 257 23.84 0.90 -10.20
N TYR A 258 24.29 -0.34 -10.19
CA TYR A 258 23.51 -1.42 -10.78
C TYR A 258 22.16 -1.54 -10.12
N SER A 259 21.09 -1.73 -10.90
CA SER A 259 19.85 -2.33 -10.42
C SER A 259 20.12 -3.75 -9.92
N VAL A 260 19.22 -4.31 -9.10
CA VAL A 260 19.37 -5.72 -8.65
C VAL A 260 19.35 -6.65 -9.86
N ALA A 261 18.48 -6.43 -10.85
CA ALA A 261 18.45 -7.21 -12.09
C ALA A 261 19.82 -7.21 -12.78
N LYS A 262 20.47 -6.03 -12.91
CA LYS A 262 21.80 -5.92 -13.50
C LYS A 262 22.87 -6.59 -12.65
N ALA A 263 22.83 -6.41 -11.34
CA ALA A 263 23.75 -7.07 -10.42
C ALA A 263 23.64 -8.59 -10.49
N MET A 264 22.42 -9.13 -10.63
CA MET A 264 22.18 -10.57 -10.82
C MET A 264 22.84 -11.09 -12.09
N GLU A 265 22.67 -10.40 -13.24
CA GLU A 265 23.34 -10.76 -14.49
C GLU A 265 24.87 -10.80 -14.34
N VAL A 266 25.42 -9.73 -13.74
CA VAL A 266 26.88 -9.62 -13.51
C VAL A 266 27.37 -10.70 -12.57
N THR A 267 26.63 -11.00 -11.50
CA THR A 267 26.95 -12.04 -10.52
C THR A 267 27.01 -13.41 -11.15
N ILE A 268 25.98 -13.77 -11.92
CA ILE A 268 25.90 -15.06 -12.63
C ILE A 268 27.04 -15.19 -13.65
N ALA A 269 27.33 -14.13 -14.40
CA ALA A 269 28.42 -14.12 -15.37
C ALA A 269 29.81 -14.24 -14.73
N ALA A 270 30.03 -13.65 -13.55
CA ALA A 270 31.28 -13.71 -12.80
C ALA A 270 31.52 -15.06 -12.14
N GLY A 271 30.46 -15.84 -11.88
CA GLY A 271 30.56 -17.15 -11.25
C GLY A 271 31.11 -17.11 -9.83
N GLU A 272 31.73 -18.22 -9.41
CA GLU A 272 32.28 -18.40 -8.06
C GLU A 272 33.53 -17.55 -7.80
N ASP A 273 34.28 -17.16 -8.85
CA ASP A 273 35.43 -16.26 -8.71
C ASP A 273 35.01 -14.83 -8.35
N GLY A 274 33.80 -14.46 -8.74
CA GLY A 274 33.20 -13.14 -8.51
C GLY A 274 33.83 -12.04 -9.35
N THR A 275 33.33 -10.80 -9.15
CA THR A 275 33.89 -9.61 -9.80
C THR A 275 35.26 -9.26 -9.23
N SER A 276 36.19 -8.73 -10.04
CA SER A 276 37.50 -8.29 -9.58
C SER A 276 37.43 -7.08 -8.66
N GLU A 277 36.51 -6.17 -8.97
CA GLU A 277 36.32 -4.91 -8.24
C GLU A 277 34.98 -4.88 -7.52
N SER A 278 34.89 -4.03 -6.48
CA SER A 278 33.63 -3.71 -5.86
C SER A 278 32.80 -2.78 -6.73
N VAL A 279 31.49 -3.01 -6.77
CA VAL A 279 30.52 -2.24 -7.54
C VAL A 279 29.43 -1.73 -6.64
N TYR A 280 28.79 -0.65 -7.03
CA TYR A 280 27.63 -0.11 -6.35
C TYR A 280 26.37 -0.82 -6.84
N VAL A 281 25.55 -1.28 -5.91
CA VAL A 281 24.25 -1.91 -6.20
C VAL A 281 23.17 -1.19 -5.42
N LYS A 282 22.10 -0.82 -6.08
CA LYS A 282 20.92 -0.20 -5.50
C LYS A 282 19.76 -1.18 -5.52
N GLY A 283 19.03 -1.28 -4.40
CA GLY A 283 17.82 -2.10 -4.30
C GLY A 283 17.01 -1.74 -3.09
N ILE A 284 15.86 -2.38 -2.94
CA ILE A 284 14.99 -2.26 -1.77
C ILE A 284 15.14 -3.54 -0.95
N ILE A 285 15.32 -3.38 0.36
CA ILE A 285 15.40 -4.53 1.28
C ILE A 285 14.07 -5.28 1.25
N SER A 286 14.12 -6.53 0.84
CA SER A 286 12.97 -7.43 0.79
C SER A 286 12.86 -8.28 2.06
N GLU A 287 14.00 -8.69 2.63
CA GLU A 287 14.07 -9.48 3.86
C GLU A 287 15.38 -9.22 4.61
N ILE A 288 15.33 -9.23 5.93
CA ILE A 288 16.53 -9.20 6.79
C ILE A 288 16.73 -10.57 7.41
N SER A 289 17.87 -11.20 7.08
CA SER A 289 18.24 -12.49 7.67
C SER A 289 18.86 -12.32 9.05
N GLU A 290 19.81 -11.37 9.23
CA GLU A 290 20.49 -11.12 10.49
C GLU A 290 21.13 -9.72 10.50
N ILE A 291 21.01 -9.01 11.62
CA ILE A 291 21.86 -7.87 11.97
C ILE A 291 22.59 -8.25 13.25
N SER A 292 23.87 -8.58 13.14
CA SER A 292 24.69 -9.04 14.27
C SER A 292 25.47 -7.89 14.88
N THR A 293 25.01 -7.37 16.01
CA THR A 293 25.78 -6.38 16.79
C THR A 293 27.02 -6.99 17.45
N GLN A 294 27.04 -8.31 17.65
CA GLN A 294 28.20 -9.02 18.19
C GLN A 294 29.37 -9.04 17.20
N TYR A 295 29.12 -9.38 15.95
CA TYR A 295 30.11 -9.42 14.88
C TYR A 295 30.23 -8.08 14.15
N GLY A 296 29.20 -7.25 14.25
CA GLY A 296 29.12 -5.93 13.65
C GLY A 296 28.84 -5.96 12.14
N ASN A 297 28.26 -7.04 11.63
CA ASN A 297 27.87 -7.15 10.23
C ASN A 297 26.40 -7.58 10.10
N ALA A 298 25.84 -7.46 8.91
CA ALA A 298 24.48 -7.84 8.65
C ALA A 298 24.35 -8.59 7.31
N THR A 299 23.31 -9.43 7.21
CA THR A 299 22.92 -10.16 6.01
C THR A 299 21.45 -9.90 5.72
N TRP A 300 21.15 -9.46 4.50
CA TRP A 300 19.79 -9.17 4.06
C TRP A 300 19.65 -9.45 2.56
N TRP A 301 18.41 -9.41 2.07
CA TRP A 301 18.08 -9.59 0.66
C TRP A 301 17.56 -8.29 0.07
N ILE A 302 17.87 -8.04 -1.20
CA ILE A 302 17.38 -6.88 -1.94
C ILE A 302 16.79 -7.32 -3.29
N SER A 303 15.76 -6.59 -3.72
CA SER A 303 15.17 -6.65 -5.05
C SER A 303 14.97 -5.25 -5.61
N ASP A 304 14.58 -5.11 -6.86
CA ASP A 304 14.34 -3.80 -7.47
C ASP A 304 13.06 -3.13 -6.97
N ASP A 305 12.15 -3.89 -6.35
CA ASP A 305 10.84 -3.40 -5.89
C ASP A 305 10.48 -3.78 -4.44
N GLY A 306 11.38 -4.44 -3.71
CA GLY A 306 11.14 -4.92 -2.34
C GLY A 306 10.34 -6.22 -2.25
N TYR A 307 10.01 -6.89 -3.36
CA TYR A 307 9.36 -8.20 -3.33
C TYR A 307 10.37 -9.29 -2.95
N GLN A 308 9.95 -10.19 -2.02
CA GLN A 308 10.72 -11.36 -1.58
C GLN A 308 10.05 -12.63 -2.12
N PRO A 309 10.62 -13.29 -3.15
CA PRO A 309 10.13 -14.57 -3.63
C PRO A 309 10.48 -15.70 -2.65
N ALA A 310 9.62 -16.70 -2.57
CA ALA A 310 9.81 -17.81 -1.62
C ALA A 310 11.06 -18.67 -1.90
N ASP A 311 11.55 -18.67 -3.13
CA ASP A 311 12.71 -19.48 -3.58
C ASP A 311 14.03 -18.69 -3.63
N ASN A 312 14.01 -17.39 -3.33
CA ASN A 312 15.15 -16.46 -3.35
C ASN A 312 15.88 -16.39 -4.72
N LYS A 313 15.26 -16.81 -5.84
CA LYS A 313 15.93 -16.89 -7.13
C LYS A 313 16.06 -15.57 -7.88
N THR A 314 15.25 -14.58 -7.50
CA THR A 314 15.21 -13.26 -8.14
C THR A 314 15.56 -12.13 -7.19
N VAL A 315 16.34 -12.41 -6.15
CA VAL A 315 16.87 -11.45 -5.18
C VAL A 315 18.36 -11.62 -5.01
N LEU A 316 19.05 -10.53 -4.69
CA LEU A 316 20.48 -10.53 -4.40
C LEU A 316 20.69 -10.55 -2.87
N GLN A 317 21.48 -11.50 -2.38
CA GLN A 317 21.88 -11.49 -0.98
C GLN A 317 23.02 -10.49 -0.73
N VAL A 318 22.81 -9.57 0.18
CA VAL A 318 23.89 -8.73 0.73
C VAL A 318 24.46 -9.46 1.93
N TYR A 319 25.58 -10.16 1.74
CA TYR A 319 26.13 -11.10 2.70
C TYR A 319 27.20 -10.46 3.59
N ARG A 320 26.98 -10.52 4.92
CA ARG A 320 27.92 -10.05 5.96
C ARG A 320 28.56 -8.70 5.62
N SER A 321 27.75 -7.75 5.24
CA SER A 321 28.18 -6.38 4.97
C SER A 321 28.23 -5.55 6.25
N TYR A 322 29.03 -4.49 6.23
CA TYR A 322 29.19 -3.52 7.31
C TYR A 322 28.26 -2.30 7.08
N SER A 323 28.14 -1.49 8.11
CA SER A 323 27.43 -0.22 8.08
C SER A 323 28.19 0.85 7.26
N PHE A 324 27.77 2.09 7.35
CA PHE A 324 28.39 3.23 6.66
C PHE A 324 29.89 3.31 6.93
N GLY A 325 30.67 3.69 5.92
CA GLY A 325 32.12 3.80 6.05
C GLY A 325 32.85 2.48 6.32
N GLY A 326 32.15 1.34 6.40
CA GLY A 326 32.72 0.05 6.82
C GLY A 326 32.72 -0.15 8.33
N GLU A 327 32.00 0.69 9.07
CA GLU A 327 31.84 0.59 10.52
C GLU A 327 30.95 -0.61 10.89
N LYS A 328 30.99 -1.00 12.14
CA LYS A 328 30.18 -2.09 12.67
C LYS A 328 28.74 -1.67 12.88
N PHE A 329 27.79 -2.56 12.60
CA PHE A 329 26.42 -2.41 13.09
C PHE A 329 26.42 -2.50 14.63
N THR A 330 25.86 -1.50 15.28
CA THR A 330 25.69 -1.41 16.73
C THR A 330 24.24 -1.46 17.17
N ASP A 331 23.31 -1.35 16.21
CA ASP A 331 21.88 -1.39 16.41
C ASP A 331 21.28 -2.53 15.56
N ALA A 332 20.50 -3.41 16.19
CA ALA A 332 19.83 -4.52 15.51
C ALA A 332 18.62 -4.08 14.69
N GLU A 333 18.16 -2.86 14.86
CA GLU A 333 17.03 -2.26 14.14
C GLU A 333 17.47 -1.21 13.10
N ALA A 334 18.76 -1.18 12.77
CA ALA A 334 19.36 -0.20 11.86
C ALA A 334 18.84 -0.26 10.42
N LEU A 335 18.28 -1.40 10.00
CA LEU A 335 17.69 -1.63 8.68
C LEU A 335 16.33 -2.29 8.81
N GLN A 336 15.44 -2.02 7.86
CA GLN A 336 14.10 -2.62 7.81
C GLN A 336 13.73 -3.04 6.38
N PRO A 337 12.88 -4.05 6.19
CA PRO A 337 12.26 -4.32 4.89
C PRO A 337 11.53 -3.06 4.38
N GLY A 338 11.72 -2.76 3.09
CA GLY A 338 11.23 -1.55 2.46
C GLY A 338 12.24 -0.40 2.38
N ASP A 339 13.34 -0.46 3.12
CA ASP A 339 14.41 0.53 2.98
C ASP A 339 15.08 0.43 1.60
N GLU A 340 15.23 1.57 0.92
CA GLU A 340 16.07 1.69 -0.27
C GLU A 340 17.53 1.78 0.16
N VAL A 341 18.36 0.86 -0.32
CA VAL A 341 19.79 0.84 0.03
C VAL A 341 20.67 0.91 -1.20
N VAL A 342 21.85 1.55 -1.04
CA VAL A 342 22.98 1.40 -1.94
C VAL A 342 24.10 0.71 -1.17
N VAL A 343 24.65 -0.36 -1.73
CA VAL A 343 25.77 -1.11 -1.16
C VAL A 343 26.97 -1.08 -2.11
N LEU A 344 28.17 -1.08 -1.54
CA LEU A 344 29.42 -1.22 -2.28
C LEU A 344 30.07 -2.55 -1.91
N ALA A 345 30.15 -3.48 -2.85
CA ALA A 345 30.69 -4.82 -2.62
C ALA A 345 31.15 -5.46 -3.93
N ARG A 346 32.00 -6.48 -3.83
CA ARG A 346 32.22 -7.45 -4.92
C ARG A 346 31.00 -8.36 -5.01
N LEU A 347 30.67 -8.81 -6.22
CA LEU A 347 29.59 -9.76 -6.47
C LEU A 347 30.14 -11.15 -6.70
N VAL A 348 29.46 -12.19 -6.21
CA VAL A 348 29.88 -13.59 -6.33
C VAL A 348 28.64 -14.50 -6.47
N HIS A 349 28.71 -15.46 -7.36
CA HIS A 349 27.68 -16.51 -7.48
C HIS A 349 28.06 -17.69 -6.59
N TYR A 350 27.73 -17.60 -5.31
CA TYR A 350 28.15 -18.56 -4.31
C TYR A 350 27.62 -19.96 -4.60
N LYS A 351 28.54 -20.92 -4.73
CA LYS A 351 28.28 -22.33 -5.08
C LYS A 351 27.43 -22.50 -6.35
N SER A 352 27.51 -21.54 -7.28
CA SER A 352 26.70 -21.50 -8.49
C SER A 352 25.19 -21.61 -8.24
N ASP A 353 24.73 -21.18 -7.05
CA ASP A 353 23.33 -21.24 -6.63
C ASP A 353 22.81 -19.91 -6.12
N THR A 354 23.55 -19.22 -5.23
CA THR A 354 23.11 -17.99 -4.60
C THR A 354 23.86 -16.78 -5.14
N PRO A 355 23.20 -15.88 -5.87
CA PRO A 355 23.76 -14.57 -6.21
C PRO A 355 23.88 -13.73 -4.94
N GLU A 356 25.12 -13.35 -4.59
CA GLU A 356 25.36 -12.58 -3.35
C GLU A 356 26.50 -11.58 -3.51
N THR A 357 26.59 -10.66 -2.55
CA THR A 357 27.80 -9.88 -2.36
C THR A 357 28.83 -10.70 -1.62
N ALA A 358 30.12 -10.58 -1.97
CA ALA A 358 31.18 -11.10 -1.13
C ALA A 358 31.16 -10.44 0.26
N SER A 359 31.53 -11.22 1.29
CA SER A 359 31.64 -10.69 2.66
C SER A 359 32.56 -9.46 2.72
N GLY A 360 32.25 -8.50 3.58
CA GLY A 360 33.04 -7.28 3.78
C GLY A 360 32.61 -6.08 2.92
N GLY A 361 31.49 -6.20 2.21
CA GLY A 361 30.81 -5.04 1.62
C GLY A 361 30.37 -4.02 2.68
N ARG A 362 29.88 -2.88 2.24
CA ARG A 362 29.38 -1.83 3.15
C ARG A 362 28.17 -1.10 2.58
N LEU A 363 27.37 -0.55 3.48
CA LEU A 363 26.36 0.43 3.13
C LEU A 363 27.00 1.73 2.62
N VAL A 364 26.34 2.32 1.63
CA VAL A 364 26.65 3.65 1.08
C VAL A 364 25.52 4.62 1.39
N SER A 365 24.27 4.17 1.24
CA SER A 365 23.11 4.97 1.65
C SER A 365 21.94 4.08 2.08
N VAL A 366 21.08 4.65 2.94
CA VAL A 366 19.76 4.10 3.31
C VAL A 366 18.75 5.23 3.16
N ASN A 367 17.71 5.03 2.31
CA ASN A 367 16.68 6.03 2.02
C ASN A 367 17.27 7.41 1.63
N GLY A 368 18.36 7.37 0.86
CA GLY A 368 19.10 8.55 0.43
C GLY A 368 20.05 9.17 1.46
N ASN A 369 20.03 8.72 2.73
CA ASN A 369 20.95 9.17 3.76
C ASN A 369 22.28 8.40 3.66
N LYS A 370 23.40 9.10 3.76
CA LYS A 370 24.77 8.54 3.64
C LYS A 370 25.50 8.42 4.98
N GLU A 371 24.84 8.76 6.09
CA GLU A 371 25.39 8.71 7.46
C GLU A 371 24.28 8.41 8.49
#